data_8e51994aa97bdbd9bc81849237777292
#
_entry.id   8e51994aa97bdbd9bc81849237777292
#
_cell.length_a   1.000
_cell.length_b   1.000
_cell.length_c   1.000
_cell.angle_alpha   90.00
_cell.angle_beta   90.00
_cell.angle_gamma   90.00
#
_symmetry.space_group_name_H-M   'P 1'
#
loop_
_entity.id
_entity.type
_entity.pdbx_description
1 polymer ?
#
loop_
_entity_poly.entity_id
_entity_poly.type
_entity_poly.pdbx_seq_one_letter_code
_entity_poly.pdbx_strand_id
1 'polypeptide(L)'
;MIGRRLKALWIGLENPEVSTQVSRNPGGLVIVCRIQCVELLLMPTLNAPEVSVLEGQDALPDFTTAEYKDAYSRINAIVIEGEQEAHDNYISLGTLIPEQADELSRLARMEMKHMKGFTACARNLGVEADMPFAKEFFGPLHGNFQVALQEGKVVTCLLIQALLIEAFAISAYHIYIPVADPFARKITEGVVKDEYTHLNYGQEWLKANFEASKDEMFAANKANLPLIRSMLEGVAADAAVLHMEKEDLIEDFLIAYQEALNEIGFSSRDIAKMAAAALAI
;
A
#
# COMPACT_ATOMS: atom_id res chain seq x y z
N MET A 1 2.65 -17.75 -1.23
CA MET A 1 4.10 -18.13 -1.21
C MET A 1 5.02 -17.02 -1.73
N ILE A 2 4.61 -16.20 -2.68
CA ILE A 2 5.41 -15.10 -3.27
C ILE A 2 5.44 -13.88 -2.33
N GLY A 3 4.36 -13.54 -1.65
CA GLY A 3 4.30 -12.43 -0.68
C GLY A 3 5.32 -12.56 0.46
N ARG A 4 5.50 -13.77 1.02
CA ARG A 4 6.53 -14.01 2.05
C ARG A 4 7.97 -13.82 1.55
N ARG A 5 8.23 -13.99 0.25
CA ARG A 5 9.56 -13.73 -0.35
C ARG A 5 9.82 -12.26 -0.56
N LEU A 6 8.79 -11.48 -0.88
CA LEU A 6 8.89 -10.01 -0.98
C LEU A 6 9.04 -9.38 0.41
N LYS A 7 8.30 -9.84 1.42
CA LYS A 7 8.48 -9.45 2.82
C LYS A 7 9.93 -9.70 3.29
N ALA A 8 10.50 -10.88 2.98
CA ALA A 8 11.88 -11.21 3.33
C ALA A 8 12.90 -10.26 2.66
N LEU A 9 12.62 -9.80 1.44
CA LEU A 9 13.44 -8.79 0.76
C LEU A 9 13.33 -7.41 1.42
N TRP A 10 12.13 -7.03 1.87
CA TRP A 10 11.88 -5.74 2.53
C TRP A 10 12.42 -5.69 3.96
N ILE A 11 12.26 -6.75 4.74
CA ILE A 11 12.69 -6.83 6.16
C ILE A 11 14.16 -7.18 6.29
N GLY A 12 14.73 -7.96 5.36
CA GLY A 12 16.13 -8.41 5.41
C GLY A 12 17.18 -7.32 5.26
N LEU A 13 16.79 -6.09 4.93
CA LEU A 13 17.71 -4.94 4.85
C LEU A 13 17.95 -4.24 6.20
N GLU A 14 17.15 -4.55 7.23
CA GLU A 14 17.33 -3.99 8.58
C GLU A 14 18.31 -4.79 9.46
N ASN A 15 18.78 -5.98 9.03
CA ASN A 15 19.68 -6.82 9.82
C ASN A 15 20.86 -7.34 8.98
N PRO A 16 22.07 -6.75 9.07
CA PRO A 16 23.21 -7.11 8.23
C PRO A 16 24.03 -8.29 8.77
N GLU A 17 23.41 -9.33 9.32
CA GLU A 17 24.10 -10.59 9.63
C GLU A 17 23.88 -11.67 8.56
N VAL A 18 24.22 -11.37 7.31
CA VAL A 18 24.45 -12.40 6.30
C VAL A 18 25.95 -12.67 6.23
N SER A 19 26.39 -13.72 6.91
CA SER A 19 27.79 -14.19 6.80
C SER A 19 28.02 -14.78 5.41
N THR A 20 28.74 -14.06 4.56
CA THR A 20 29.24 -14.57 3.30
C THR A 20 30.54 -15.35 3.56
N GLN A 21 30.50 -16.67 3.43
CA GLN A 21 31.73 -17.48 3.33
C GLN A 21 32.25 -17.45 1.89
N VAL A 22 33.40 -16.87 1.70
CA VAL A 22 34.15 -16.88 0.44
C VAL A 22 35.10 -18.07 0.44
N SER A 23 34.86 -19.05 -0.44
CA SER A 23 35.78 -20.16 -0.70
C SER A 23 36.48 -19.94 -2.05
N ARG A 24 37.81 -20.02 -2.08
CA ARG A 24 38.60 -19.96 -3.32
C ARG A 24 38.95 -21.37 -3.79
N ASN A 25 38.63 -21.69 -5.03
CA ASN A 25 39.12 -22.87 -5.73
C ASN A 25 39.93 -22.44 -6.97
N PRO A 26 40.89 -23.25 -7.46
CA PRO A 26 41.83 -22.83 -8.50
C PRO A 26 41.24 -22.75 -9.93
N GLY A 27 40.07 -22.23 -10.10
CA GLY A 27 39.41 -22.13 -11.40
C GLY A 27 38.45 -20.93 -11.55
N GLY A 28 38.42 -20.01 -10.62
CA GLY A 28 37.57 -18.82 -10.72
C GLY A 28 36.72 -18.57 -9.48
N LEU A 29 36.29 -17.35 -9.36
CA LEU A 29 35.42 -16.88 -8.27
C LEU A 29 33.99 -17.41 -8.45
N VAL A 30 33.56 -18.35 -7.61
CA VAL A 30 32.17 -18.83 -7.58
C VAL A 30 31.54 -18.33 -6.29
N ILE A 31 30.56 -17.42 -6.42
CA ILE A 31 29.72 -16.98 -5.29
C ILE A 31 28.59 -18.00 -5.13
N VAL A 32 28.69 -18.84 -4.09
CA VAL A 32 27.61 -19.78 -3.75
C VAL A 32 26.77 -19.18 -2.65
N CYS A 33 25.60 -18.63 -2.99
CA CYS A 33 24.55 -18.37 -2.02
C CYS A 33 23.90 -19.70 -1.62
N ARG A 34 24.24 -20.23 -0.45
CA ARG A 34 23.51 -21.35 0.14
C ARG A 34 22.21 -20.86 0.76
N ILE A 35 21.12 -21.06 0.03
CA ILE A 35 19.78 -21.09 0.61
C ILE A 35 19.60 -22.50 1.18
N GLN A 36 19.47 -22.64 2.50
CA GLN A 36 19.11 -23.92 3.10
C GLN A 36 17.70 -24.31 2.63
N CYS A 37 17.63 -25.26 1.70
CA CYS A 37 16.39 -25.95 1.39
C CYS A 37 15.99 -26.80 2.59
N VAL A 38 14.88 -26.46 3.24
CA VAL A 38 14.19 -27.34 4.18
C VAL A 38 13.50 -28.42 3.34
N GLU A 39 13.88 -29.67 3.53
CA GLU A 39 13.26 -30.83 2.93
C GLU A 39 11.76 -30.90 3.25
N LEU A 40 10.96 -30.99 2.21
CA LEU A 40 9.51 -31.23 2.32
C LEU A 40 9.29 -32.74 2.58
N LEU A 41 9.19 -33.11 3.85
CA LEU A 41 8.71 -34.44 4.23
C LEU A 41 7.20 -34.55 3.97
N LEU A 42 6.81 -35.56 3.22
CA LEU A 42 5.45 -36.00 2.99
C LEU A 42 4.76 -36.31 4.33
N MET A 43 3.71 -35.54 4.67
CA MET A 43 2.82 -35.85 5.77
C MET A 43 1.49 -36.44 5.27
N PRO A 44 0.92 -37.43 5.98
CA PRO A 44 -0.33 -38.05 5.59
C PRO A 44 -1.53 -37.14 5.86
N THR A 45 -2.61 -37.38 5.14
CA THR A 45 -3.90 -36.70 5.23
C THR A 45 -4.36 -36.59 6.69
N LEU A 46 -4.34 -35.39 7.22
CA LEU A 46 -4.95 -35.06 8.51
C LEU A 46 -6.36 -34.50 8.29
N ASN A 47 -7.29 -35.01 9.06
CA ASN A 47 -8.67 -34.54 9.20
C ASN A 47 -8.68 -33.04 9.47
N ALA A 48 -9.73 -32.37 8.96
CA ALA A 48 -9.94 -30.94 9.16
C ALA A 48 -9.72 -30.57 10.65
N PRO A 49 -8.84 -29.60 10.96
CA PRO A 49 -8.70 -29.15 12.33
C PRO A 49 -10.00 -28.47 12.74
N GLU A 50 -10.52 -28.85 13.90
CA GLU A 50 -11.47 -28.03 14.65
C GLU A 50 -10.92 -26.62 14.70
N VAL A 51 -11.75 -25.65 14.31
CA VAL A 51 -11.44 -24.22 14.47
C VAL A 51 -11.32 -23.99 15.98
N SER A 52 -10.10 -24.07 16.50
CA SER A 52 -9.80 -23.52 17.81
C SER A 52 -10.04 -22.01 17.70
N VAL A 53 -11.08 -21.56 18.38
CA VAL A 53 -11.27 -20.13 18.67
C VAL A 53 -9.97 -19.67 19.32
N LEU A 54 -9.19 -18.86 18.59
CA LEU A 54 -8.00 -18.22 19.14
C LEU A 54 -8.50 -17.30 20.27
N GLU A 55 -8.38 -17.78 21.51
CA GLU A 55 -8.44 -16.94 22.71
C GLU A 55 -7.19 -16.07 22.72
N GLY A 56 -7.35 -14.84 22.21
CA GLY A 56 -6.31 -13.84 22.08
C GLY A 56 -6.75 -12.73 21.14
N GLN A 57 -8.02 -12.27 21.26
CA GLN A 57 -8.34 -10.95 20.73
C GLN A 57 -7.62 -9.96 21.65
N ASP A 58 -6.56 -9.36 21.12
CA ASP A 58 -5.96 -8.19 21.76
C ASP A 58 -7.08 -7.20 22.04
N ALA A 59 -7.11 -6.68 23.27
CA ALA A 59 -8.16 -5.75 23.68
C ALA A 59 -8.13 -4.54 22.72
N LEU A 60 -9.32 -4.08 22.31
CA LEU A 60 -9.41 -2.85 21.51
C LEU A 60 -8.66 -1.72 22.21
N PRO A 61 -8.04 -0.78 21.44
CA PRO A 61 -7.39 0.36 22.04
C PRO A 61 -8.38 1.19 22.86
N ASP A 62 -7.90 1.87 23.89
CA ASP A 62 -8.73 2.83 24.62
C ASP A 62 -8.82 4.15 23.84
N PHE A 63 -9.90 4.30 23.09
CA PHE A 63 -10.20 5.47 22.26
C PHE A 63 -10.31 6.79 23.03
N THR A 64 -10.34 6.75 24.38
CA THR A 64 -10.50 7.95 25.22
C THR A 64 -9.17 8.58 25.63
N THR A 65 -8.07 7.84 25.53
CA THR A 65 -6.75 8.30 25.96
C THR A 65 -6.23 9.46 25.10
N ALA A 66 -5.43 10.32 25.70
CA ALA A 66 -4.80 11.42 24.99
C ALA A 66 -3.80 10.90 23.93
N GLU A 67 -3.10 9.80 24.23
CA GLU A 67 -2.14 9.17 23.32
C GLU A 67 -2.84 8.63 22.07
N TYR A 68 -3.95 7.89 22.23
CA TYR A 68 -4.73 7.43 21.09
C TYR A 68 -5.23 8.59 20.23
N LYS A 69 -5.79 9.63 20.86
CA LYS A 69 -6.33 10.78 20.14
C LYS A 69 -5.28 11.57 19.38
N ASP A 70 -4.08 11.68 19.95
CA ASP A 70 -2.94 12.36 19.32
C ASP A 70 -2.47 11.59 18.09
N ALA A 71 -2.23 10.28 18.19
CA ALA A 71 -1.90 9.42 17.05
C ALA A 71 -3.03 9.40 16.01
N TYR A 72 -4.28 9.31 16.45
CA TYR A 72 -5.44 9.33 15.57
C TYR A 72 -5.58 10.66 14.82
N SER A 73 -5.19 11.79 15.42
CA SER A 73 -5.21 13.10 14.76
C SER A 73 -4.35 13.11 13.49
N ARG A 74 -3.19 12.45 13.52
CA ARG A 74 -2.27 12.34 12.38
C ARG A 74 -2.72 11.28 11.37
N ILE A 75 -3.07 10.09 11.84
CA ILE A 75 -3.53 9.00 10.94
C ILE A 75 -4.82 9.40 10.21
N ASN A 76 -5.80 9.95 10.91
CA ASN A 76 -7.05 10.39 10.28
C ASN A 76 -6.84 11.58 9.34
N ALA A 77 -5.89 12.48 9.63
CA ALA A 77 -5.52 13.57 8.74
C ALA A 77 -4.92 13.05 7.43
N ILE A 78 -4.05 12.02 7.50
CA ILE A 78 -3.50 11.34 6.31
C ILE A 78 -4.64 10.82 5.43
N VAL A 79 -5.62 10.16 6.02
CA VAL A 79 -6.75 9.62 5.26
C VAL A 79 -7.56 10.75 4.62
N ILE A 80 -7.90 11.81 5.38
CA ILE A 80 -8.65 12.97 4.86
C ILE A 80 -7.90 13.66 3.70
N GLU A 81 -6.59 13.85 3.82
CA GLU A 81 -5.77 14.47 2.76
C GLU A 81 -5.64 13.54 1.56
N GLY A 82 -5.46 12.22 1.78
CA GLY A 82 -5.40 11.23 0.71
C GLY A 82 -6.66 11.23 -0.16
N GLU A 83 -7.84 11.26 0.45
CA GLU A 83 -9.13 11.34 -0.25
C GLU A 83 -9.29 12.67 -1.02
N GLN A 84 -8.80 13.78 -0.44
CA GLN A 84 -8.81 15.07 -1.13
C GLN A 84 -7.87 15.06 -2.35
N GLU A 85 -6.65 14.54 -2.19
CA GLU A 85 -5.71 14.41 -3.29
C GLU A 85 -6.22 13.45 -4.36
N ALA A 86 -6.80 12.33 -3.97
CA ALA A 86 -7.39 11.37 -4.90
C ALA A 86 -8.50 12.01 -5.74
N HIS A 87 -9.40 12.80 -5.10
CA HIS A 87 -10.38 13.61 -5.82
C HIS A 87 -9.73 14.49 -6.88
N ASP A 88 -8.72 15.29 -6.50
CA ASP A 88 -8.09 16.27 -7.37
C ASP A 88 -7.28 15.59 -8.50
N ASN A 89 -6.66 14.44 -8.18
CA ASN A 89 -5.92 13.61 -9.12
C ASN A 89 -6.84 12.97 -10.18
N TYR A 90 -8.01 12.44 -9.81
CA TYR A 90 -8.98 11.90 -10.77
C TYR A 90 -9.55 12.99 -11.68
N ILE A 91 -9.84 14.19 -11.15
CA ILE A 91 -10.25 15.33 -11.98
C ILE A 91 -9.14 15.70 -12.98
N SER A 92 -7.89 15.72 -12.52
CA SER A 92 -6.73 16.05 -13.36
C SER A 92 -6.48 14.98 -14.44
N LEU A 93 -6.60 13.69 -14.10
CA LEU A 93 -6.54 12.57 -15.04
C LEU A 93 -7.60 12.69 -16.13
N GLY A 94 -8.80 13.20 -15.82
CA GLY A 94 -9.84 13.48 -16.81
C GLY A 94 -9.44 14.47 -17.89
N THR A 95 -8.45 15.31 -17.63
CA THR A 95 -7.88 16.22 -18.66
C THR A 95 -6.90 15.50 -19.60
N LEU A 96 -6.24 14.44 -19.12
CA LEU A 96 -5.31 13.64 -19.90
C LEU A 96 -6.00 12.51 -20.68
N ILE A 97 -7.15 12.03 -20.18
CA ILE A 97 -7.95 10.96 -20.76
C ILE A 97 -9.39 11.47 -20.98
N PRO A 98 -9.60 12.42 -21.90
CA PRO A 98 -10.88 13.11 -22.04
C PRO A 98 -12.04 12.17 -22.41
N GLU A 99 -11.77 11.04 -23.08
CA GLU A 99 -12.76 10.02 -23.40
C GLU A 99 -13.28 9.27 -22.17
N GLN A 100 -12.61 9.38 -21.02
CA GLN A 100 -13.01 8.79 -19.74
C GLN A 100 -13.31 9.85 -18.67
N ALA A 101 -13.40 11.11 -19.02
CA ALA A 101 -13.59 12.22 -18.09
C ALA A 101 -14.85 12.07 -17.21
N ASP A 102 -15.94 11.53 -17.74
CA ASP A 102 -17.18 11.29 -16.99
C ASP A 102 -16.98 10.22 -15.90
N GLU A 103 -16.28 9.14 -16.22
CA GLU A 103 -15.97 8.07 -15.26
C GLU A 103 -15.00 8.57 -14.19
N LEU A 104 -13.91 9.23 -14.58
CA LEU A 104 -12.95 9.83 -13.65
C LEU A 104 -13.61 10.87 -12.72
N SER A 105 -14.54 11.67 -13.25
CA SER A 105 -15.35 12.58 -12.43
C SER A 105 -16.28 11.82 -11.46
N ARG A 106 -16.76 10.62 -11.83
CA ARG A 106 -17.54 9.76 -10.95
C ARG A 106 -16.69 9.24 -9.78
N LEU A 107 -15.49 8.74 -10.07
CA LEU A 107 -14.52 8.30 -9.05
C LEU A 107 -14.17 9.47 -8.11
N ALA A 108 -13.81 10.62 -8.64
CA ALA A 108 -13.52 11.82 -7.84
C ALA A 108 -14.64 12.18 -6.85
N ARG A 109 -15.91 12.07 -7.27
CA ARG A 109 -17.04 12.32 -6.36
C ARG A 109 -17.15 11.28 -5.23
N MET A 110 -16.68 10.05 -5.45
CA MET A 110 -16.65 9.03 -4.41
C MET A 110 -15.63 9.41 -3.34
N GLU A 111 -14.42 9.86 -3.73
CA GLU A 111 -13.38 10.32 -2.80
C GLU A 111 -13.85 11.48 -1.94
N MET A 112 -14.56 12.44 -2.53
CA MET A 112 -15.14 13.55 -1.76
C MET A 112 -16.16 13.09 -0.73
N LYS A 113 -16.87 11.98 -0.95
CA LYS A 113 -17.77 11.36 0.02
C LYS A 113 -16.99 10.67 1.12
N HIS A 114 -15.90 9.96 0.78
CA HIS A 114 -15.01 9.29 1.73
C HIS A 114 -14.36 10.32 2.68
N MET A 115 -13.79 11.38 2.14
CA MET A 115 -13.23 12.50 2.91
C MET A 115 -14.20 13.04 3.96
N LYS A 116 -15.49 13.24 3.59
CA LYS A 116 -16.53 13.68 4.53
C LYS A 116 -16.80 12.64 5.62
N GLY A 117 -16.76 11.35 5.27
CA GLY A 117 -16.89 10.24 6.19
C GLY A 117 -15.78 10.25 7.25
N PHE A 118 -14.52 10.35 6.83
CA PHE A 118 -13.38 10.39 7.74
C PHE A 118 -13.31 11.69 8.56
N THR A 119 -13.74 12.82 8.00
CA THR A 119 -13.93 14.05 8.78
C THR A 119 -14.98 13.86 9.89
N ALA A 120 -16.05 13.10 9.62
CA ALA A 120 -17.03 12.77 10.65
C ALA A 120 -16.48 11.82 11.72
N CYS A 121 -15.55 10.91 11.37
CA CYS A 121 -14.86 10.06 12.34
C CYS A 121 -14.03 10.89 13.34
N ALA A 122 -13.25 11.86 12.87
CA ALA A 122 -12.53 12.79 13.75
C ALA A 122 -13.46 13.49 14.73
N ARG A 123 -14.57 14.04 14.24
CA ARG A 123 -15.59 14.71 15.07
C ARG A 123 -16.19 13.78 16.11
N ASN A 124 -16.47 12.53 15.76
CA ASN A 124 -17.03 11.53 16.66
C ASN A 124 -16.13 11.24 17.85
N LEU A 125 -14.80 11.21 17.63
CA LEU A 125 -13.79 11.04 18.69
C LEU A 125 -13.43 12.34 19.41
N GLY A 126 -13.93 13.49 18.96
CA GLY A 126 -13.57 14.81 19.47
C GLY A 126 -12.09 15.14 19.21
N VAL A 127 -11.61 14.80 18.02
CA VAL A 127 -10.23 15.01 17.56
C VAL A 127 -10.24 16.01 16.40
N GLU A 128 -9.26 16.90 16.38
CA GLU A 128 -8.96 17.75 15.23
C GLU A 128 -7.84 17.09 14.40
N ALA A 129 -8.06 16.92 13.12
CA ALA A 129 -7.10 16.28 12.22
C ALA A 129 -5.88 17.17 11.99
N ASP A 130 -4.66 16.64 12.11
CA ASP A 130 -3.40 17.34 11.85
C ASP A 130 -3.12 17.44 10.35
N MET A 131 -3.84 18.32 9.66
CA MET A 131 -3.72 18.53 8.22
C MET A 131 -2.33 19.01 7.76
N PRO A 132 -1.57 19.84 8.53
CA PRO A 132 -0.18 20.13 8.21
C PRO A 132 0.70 18.90 8.11
N PHE A 133 0.58 17.96 9.06
CA PHE A 133 1.30 16.68 9.03
C PHE A 133 0.94 15.85 7.79
N ALA A 134 -0.34 15.74 7.47
CA ALA A 134 -0.80 14.97 6.32
C ALA A 134 -0.29 15.52 4.98
N LYS A 135 -0.25 16.83 4.82
CA LYS A 135 0.31 17.49 3.62
C LYS A 135 1.80 17.27 3.45
N GLU A 136 2.56 17.28 4.54
CA GLU A 136 3.98 16.94 4.50
C GLU A 136 4.18 15.46 4.15
N PHE A 137 3.36 14.58 4.69
CA PHE A 137 3.37 13.15 4.43
C PHE A 137 3.17 12.80 2.95
N PHE A 138 2.18 13.39 2.27
CA PHE A 138 1.92 13.16 0.86
C PHE A 138 2.82 13.98 -0.09
N GLY A 139 3.44 15.05 0.39
CA GLY A 139 4.16 16.01 -0.44
C GLY A 139 5.07 15.42 -1.52
N PRO A 140 5.96 14.44 -1.22
CA PRO A 140 6.83 13.83 -2.21
C PRO A 140 6.08 13.08 -3.32
N LEU A 141 5.05 12.32 -2.97
CA LEU A 141 4.25 11.54 -3.92
C LEU A 141 3.38 12.45 -4.78
N HIS A 142 2.74 13.44 -4.14
CA HIS A 142 2.00 14.50 -4.83
C HIS A 142 2.89 15.26 -5.83
N GLY A 143 4.11 15.64 -5.43
CA GLY A 143 5.06 16.29 -6.32
C GLY A 143 5.37 15.49 -7.58
N ASN A 144 5.59 14.18 -7.43
CA ASN A 144 5.80 13.27 -8.55
C ASN A 144 4.57 13.14 -9.46
N PHE A 145 3.37 13.10 -8.88
CA PHE A 145 2.12 13.10 -9.65
C PHE A 145 1.98 14.40 -10.47
N GLN A 146 2.21 15.56 -9.86
CA GLN A 146 2.10 16.86 -10.55
C GLN A 146 3.12 17.00 -11.69
N VAL A 147 4.35 16.52 -11.51
CA VAL A 147 5.36 16.49 -12.58
C VAL A 147 4.89 15.60 -13.73
N ALA A 148 4.41 14.39 -13.41
CA ALA A 148 3.90 13.47 -14.42
C ALA A 148 2.70 14.06 -15.19
N LEU A 149 1.78 14.72 -14.47
CA LEU A 149 0.62 15.40 -15.04
C LEU A 149 1.05 16.49 -16.06
N GLN A 150 2.01 17.34 -15.68
CA GLN A 150 2.52 18.40 -16.55
C GLN A 150 3.22 17.86 -17.78
N GLU A 151 3.85 16.70 -17.67
CA GLU A 151 4.53 16.00 -18.78
C GLU A 151 3.58 15.14 -19.64
N GLY A 152 2.29 15.06 -19.29
CA GLY A 152 1.30 14.23 -19.97
C GLY A 152 1.52 12.72 -19.80
N LYS A 153 2.21 12.30 -18.74
CA LYS A 153 2.54 10.91 -18.43
C LYS A 153 1.37 10.19 -17.75
N VAL A 154 0.38 9.83 -18.54
CA VAL A 154 -0.85 9.17 -18.08
C VAL A 154 -0.55 7.91 -17.27
N VAL A 155 0.38 7.06 -17.75
CA VAL A 155 0.74 5.79 -17.11
C VAL A 155 1.32 6.03 -15.73
N THR A 156 2.21 7.01 -15.57
CA THR A 156 2.80 7.38 -14.28
C THR A 156 1.73 7.92 -13.32
N CYS A 157 0.82 8.78 -13.80
CA CYS A 157 -0.29 9.30 -13.00
C CYS A 157 -1.22 8.18 -12.51
N LEU A 158 -1.59 7.23 -13.40
CA LEU A 158 -2.41 6.08 -13.04
C LEU A 158 -1.71 5.13 -12.07
N LEU A 159 -0.40 4.90 -12.25
CA LEU A 159 0.36 4.06 -11.31
C LEU A 159 0.38 4.68 -9.91
N ILE A 160 0.59 6.00 -9.81
CA ILE A 160 0.61 6.68 -8.50
C ILE A 160 -0.79 6.64 -7.88
N GLN A 161 -1.81 7.17 -8.57
CA GLN A 161 -3.15 7.31 -8.01
C GLN A 161 -3.86 5.97 -7.91
N ALA A 162 -4.08 5.30 -9.01
CA ALA A 162 -5.00 4.18 -9.09
C ALA A 162 -4.36 2.80 -8.77
N LEU A 163 -3.07 2.75 -8.45
CA LEU A 163 -2.42 1.52 -7.97
C LEU A 163 -1.75 1.71 -6.63
N LEU A 164 -0.79 2.66 -6.49
CA LEU A 164 -0.02 2.80 -5.26
C LEU A 164 -0.87 3.35 -4.12
N ILE A 165 -1.60 4.44 -4.35
CA ILE A 165 -2.44 5.07 -3.32
C ILE A 165 -3.60 4.14 -2.96
N GLU A 166 -4.31 3.57 -3.95
CA GLU A 166 -5.44 2.68 -3.69
C GLU A 166 -5.03 1.38 -3.00
N ALA A 167 -3.93 0.74 -3.42
CA ALA A 167 -3.42 -0.45 -2.72
C ALA A 167 -3.00 -0.13 -1.28
N PHE A 168 -2.41 1.06 -1.06
CA PHE A 168 -2.04 1.52 0.28
C PHE A 168 -3.28 1.75 1.15
N ALA A 169 -4.31 2.45 0.62
CA ALA A 169 -5.55 2.73 1.32
C ALA A 169 -6.30 1.43 1.69
N ILE A 170 -6.50 0.53 0.71
CA ILE A 170 -7.16 -0.77 0.94
C ILE A 170 -6.47 -1.53 2.06
N SER A 171 -5.14 -1.62 2.04
CA SER A 171 -4.36 -2.34 3.05
C SER A 171 -4.49 -1.69 4.43
N ALA A 172 -4.36 -0.36 4.50
CA ALA A 172 -4.54 0.36 5.76
C ALA A 172 -5.95 0.17 6.34
N TYR A 173 -6.98 0.21 5.49
CA TYR A 173 -8.36 0.01 5.92
C TYR A 173 -8.62 -1.42 6.42
N HIS A 174 -8.08 -2.45 5.76
CA HIS A 174 -8.19 -3.83 6.22
C HIS A 174 -7.60 -4.04 7.61
N ILE A 175 -6.44 -3.46 7.88
CA ILE A 175 -5.77 -3.57 9.18
C ILE A 175 -6.47 -2.71 10.24
N TYR A 176 -7.03 -1.54 9.85
CA TYR A 176 -7.70 -0.63 10.77
C TYR A 176 -9.10 -1.12 11.20
N ILE A 177 -9.91 -1.68 10.29
CA ILE A 177 -11.31 -2.08 10.57
C ILE A 177 -11.45 -2.92 11.84
N PRO A 178 -10.63 -3.96 12.09
CA PRO A 178 -10.75 -4.78 13.30
C PRO A 178 -10.54 -4.02 14.61
N VAL A 179 -9.70 -2.98 14.61
CA VAL A 179 -9.28 -2.23 15.79
C VAL A 179 -9.97 -0.87 15.93
N ALA A 180 -10.75 -0.47 14.93
CA ALA A 180 -11.46 0.82 14.89
C ALA A 180 -12.60 0.92 15.91
N ASP A 181 -12.88 2.13 16.37
CA ASP A 181 -14.11 2.42 17.09
C ASP A 181 -15.35 2.10 16.22
N PRO A 182 -16.53 1.81 16.84
CA PRO A 182 -17.68 1.34 16.08
C PRO A 182 -18.18 2.31 15.00
N PHE A 183 -18.00 3.62 15.18
CA PHE A 183 -18.41 4.62 14.20
C PHE A 183 -17.46 4.63 13.00
N ALA A 184 -16.16 4.73 13.26
CA ALA A 184 -15.12 4.72 12.22
C ALA A 184 -15.12 3.39 11.45
N ARG A 185 -15.27 2.25 12.15
CA ARG A 185 -15.40 0.92 11.53
C ARG A 185 -16.48 0.91 10.45
N LYS A 186 -17.70 1.36 10.79
CA LYS A 186 -18.82 1.38 9.84
C LYS A 186 -18.56 2.26 8.62
N ILE A 187 -17.90 3.39 8.80
CA ILE A 187 -17.51 4.27 7.68
C ILE A 187 -16.48 3.58 6.82
N THR A 188 -15.40 3.06 7.40
CA THR A 188 -14.29 2.42 6.68
C THR A 188 -14.72 1.16 5.92
N GLU A 189 -15.61 0.33 6.50
CA GLU A 189 -16.21 -0.82 5.81
C GLU A 189 -17.02 -0.43 4.56
N GLY A 190 -17.58 0.78 4.54
CA GLY A 190 -18.25 1.33 3.36
C GLY A 190 -17.25 1.80 2.30
N VAL A 191 -16.21 2.50 2.74
CA VAL A 191 -15.18 3.08 1.88
C VAL A 191 -14.37 1.98 1.18
N VAL A 192 -13.88 0.98 1.88
CA VAL A 192 -13.04 -0.07 1.30
C VAL A 192 -13.66 -0.78 0.09
N LYS A 193 -14.99 -0.85 0.04
CA LYS A 193 -15.71 -1.43 -1.12
C LYS A 193 -15.63 -0.53 -2.35
N ASP A 194 -15.67 0.77 -2.12
CA ASP A 194 -15.57 1.76 -3.19
C ASP A 194 -14.11 1.80 -3.72
N GLU A 195 -13.08 1.63 -2.86
CA GLU A 195 -11.65 1.62 -3.24
C GLU A 195 -11.29 0.49 -4.21
N TYR A 196 -11.91 -0.68 -4.10
CA TYR A 196 -11.74 -1.72 -5.10
C TYR A 196 -12.22 -1.29 -6.49
N THR A 197 -13.18 -0.39 -6.58
CA THR A 197 -13.62 0.17 -7.86
C THR A 197 -12.55 1.08 -8.47
N HIS A 198 -11.85 1.86 -7.63
CA HIS A 198 -10.77 2.74 -8.03
C HIS A 198 -9.56 1.93 -8.51
N LEU A 199 -9.14 0.95 -7.72
CA LEU A 199 -8.05 0.03 -8.07
C LEU A 199 -8.33 -0.70 -9.38
N ASN A 200 -9.54 -1.25 -9.55
CA ASN A 200 -9.95 -1.94 -10.76
C ASN A 200 -9.91 -1.03 -11.99
N TYR A 201 -10.32 0.23 -11.87
CA TYR A 201 -10.24 1.19 -12.97
C TYR A 201 -8.79 1.33 -13.48
N GLY A 202 -7.83 1.53 -12.57
CA GLY A 202 -6.42 1.62 -12.92
C GLY A 202 -5.89 0.35 -13.56
N GLN A 203 -6.22 -0.81 -12.98
CA GLN A 203 -5.82 -2.13 -13.50
C GLN A 203 -6.34 -2.36 -14.92
N GLU A 204 -7.62 -2.12 -15.18
CA GLU A 204 -8.24 -2.34 -16.49
C GLU A 204 -7.63 -1.43 -17.56
N TRP A 205 -7.43 -0.15 -17.24
CA TRP A 205 -6.81 0.80 -18.18
C TRP A 205 -5.38 0.41 -18.51
N LEU A 206 -4.56 0.11 -17.50
CA LEU A 206 -3.16 -0.28 -17.67
C LEU A 206 -3.03 -1.65 -18.35
N LYS A 207 -3.92 -2.59 -18.09
CA LYS A 207 -4.00 -3.89 -18.75
C LYS A 207 -4.31 -3.74 -20.25
N ALA A 208 -5.29 -2.91 -20.58
CA ALA A 208 -5.65 -2.64 -21.98
C ALA A 208 -4.51 -1.99 -22.79
N ASN A 209 -3.61 -1.27 -22.12
CA ASN A 209 -2.48 -0.57 -22.72
C ASN A 209 -1.11 -1.19 -22.35
N PHE A 210 -1.07 -2.44 -21.88
CA PHE A 210 0.09 -3.04 -21.20
C PHE A 210 1.39 -2.93 -22.00
N GLU A 211 1.38 -3.36 -23.26
CA GLU A 211 2.59 -3.39 -24.09
C GLU A 211 3.18 -1.98 -24.32
N ALA A 212 2.34 -0.95 -24.40
CA ALA A 212 2.76 0.44 -24.58
C ALA A 212 3.19 1.08 -23.24
N SER A 213 2.69 0.58 -22.11
CA SER A 213 2.85 1.19 -20.78
C SER A 213 3.96 0.55 -19.95
N LYS A 214 4.39 -0.64 -20.29
CA LYS A 214 5.27 -1.49 -19.47
C LYS A 214 6.54 -0.79 -19.02
N ASP A 215 7.27 -0.16 -19.92
CA ASP A 215 8.56 0.49 -19.60
C ASP A 215 8.35 1.74 -18.73
N GLU A 216 7.29 2.52 -18.98
CA GLU A 216 6.96 3.67 -18.13
C GLU A 216 6.52 3.21 -16.74
N MET A 217 5.74 2.13 -16.63
CA MET A 217 5.39 1.55 -15.33
C MET A 217 6.62 1.10 -14.53
N PHE A 218 7.63 0.50 -15.18
CA PHE A 218 8.90 0.17 -14.52
C PHE A 218 9.61 1.41 -13.97
N ALA A 219 9.70 2.48 -14.77
CA ALA A 219 10.34 3.72 -14.36
C ALA A 219 9.57 4.41 -13.22
N ALA A 220 8.24 4.51 -13.35
CA ALA A 220 7.37 5.10 -12.34
C ALA A 220 7.39 4.32 -11.02
N ASN A 221 7.36 2.98 -11.08
CA ASN A 221 7.49 2.13 -9.89
C ASN A 221 8.81 2.36 -9.17
N LYS A 222 9.93 2.40 -9.90
CA LYS A 222 11.25 2.66 -9.31
C LYS A 222 11.32 4.00 -8.60
N ALA A 223 10.64 5.02 -9.12
CA ALA A 223 10.64 6.36 -8.53
C ALA A 223 9.72 6.48 -7.30
N ASN A 224 8.60 5.77 -7.27
CA ASN A 224 7.51 6.03 -6.32
C ASN A 224 7.37 4.96 -5.22
N LEU A 225 7.72 3.68 -5.49
CA LEU A 225 7.62 2.64 -4.45
C LEU A 225 8.50 2.89 -3.22
N PRO A 226 9.73 3.46 -3.32
CA PRO A 226 10.51 3.86 -2.15
C PRO A 226 9.82 4.93 -1.30
N LEU A 227 9.01 5.83 -1.90
CA LEU A 227 8.24 6.83 -1.17
C LEU A 227 7.15 6.17 -0.32
N ILE A 228 6.42 5.19 -0.88
CA ILE A 228 5.42 4.42 -0.12
C ILE A 228 6.07 3.74 1.09
N ARG A 229 7.27 3.18 0.92
CA ARG A 229 8.03 2.61 2.04
C ARG A 229 8.31 3.67 3.12
N SER A 230 8.85 4.83 2.73
CA SER A 230 9.12 5.92 3.68
C SER A 230 7.86 6.42 4.38
N MET A 231 6.73 6.45 3.67
CA MET A 231 5.42 6.80 4.23
C MET A 231 4.99 5.79 5.30
N LEU A 232 5.09 4.48 5.02
CA LEU A 232 4.79 3.41 6.00
C LEU A 232 5.69 3.49 7.23
N GLU A 233 7.00 3.74 7.03
CA GLU A 233 7.96 3.91 8.13
C GLU A 233 7.63 5.16 8.96
N GLY A 234 7.24 6.25 8.32
CA GLY A 234 6.94 7.53 8.97
C GLY A 234 5.72 7.50 9.89
N VAL A 235 4.76 6.61 9.65
CA VAL A 235 3.53 6.49 10.46
C VAL A 235 3.55 5.30 11.44
N ALA A 236 4.60 4.50 11.43
CA ALA A 236 4.65 3.24 12.18
C ALA A 236 4.37 3.42 13.69
N ALA A 237 4.88 4.49 14.30
CA ALA A 237 4.66 4.77 15.72
C ALA A 237 3.20 5.11 16.03
N ASP A 238 2.58 5.95 15.21
CA ASP A 238 1.17 6.32 15.36
C ASP A 238 0.24 5.14 15.06
N ALA A 239 0.55 4.36 14.02
CA ALA A 239 -0.18 3.15 13.68
C ALA A 239 -0.16 2.14 14.82
N ALA A 240 1.00 1.92 15.47
CA ALA A 240 1.12 1.02 16.62
C ALA A 240 0.23 1.43 17.80
N VAL A 241 0.08 2.74 18.07
CA VAL A 241 -0.85 3.25 19.10
C VAL A 241 -2.31 2.90 18.75
N LEU A 242 -2.64 2.82 17.47
CA LEU A 242 -3.94 2.40 16.97
C LEU A 242 -4.07 0.87 16.88
N HIS A 243 -3.13 0.09 17.36
CA HIS A 243 -3.03 -1.37 17.24
C HIS A 243 -2.95 -1.86 15.78
N MET A 244 -2.32 -1.09 14.92
CA MET A 244 -2.01 -1.43 13.53
C MET A 244 -0.51 -1.72 13.42
N GLU A 245 -0.14 -2.98 13.28
CA GLU A 245 1.27 -3.36 13.21
C GLU A 245 1.88 -3.00 11.85
N LYS A 246 3.07 -2.38 11.89
CA LYS A 246 3.79 -1.95 10.67
C LYS A 246 4.02 -3.10 9.70
N GLU A 247 4.38 -4.26 10.22
CA GLU A 247 4.67 -5.46 9.45
C GLU A 247 3.44 -5.94 8.67
N ASP A 248 2.27 -5.87 9.29
CA ASP A 248 1.00 -6.26 8.66
C ASP A 248 0.60 -5.24 7.56
N LEU A 249 0.79 -3.94 7.82
CA LEU A 249 0.57 -2.89 6.81
C LEU A 249 1.46 -3.11 5.57
N ILE A 250 2.75 -3.40 5.78
CA ILE A 250 3.69 -3.67 4.69
C ILE A 250 3.30 -4.94 3.93
N GLU A 251 2.96 -6.03 4.65
CA GLU A 251 2.62 -7.30 4.02
C GLU A 251 1.35 -7.18 3.17
N ASP A 252 0.30 -6.59 3.72
CA ASP A 252 -0.98 -6.42 3.04
C ASP A 252 -0.83 -5.52 1.80
N PHE A 253 -0.10 -4.40 1.93
CA PHE A 253 0.22 -3.54 0.79
C PHE A 253 0.97 -4.29 -0.32
N LEU A 254 2.01 -5.05 0.03
CA LEU A 254 2.79 -5.79 -0.96
C LEU A 254 1.96 -6.87 -1.67
N ILE A 255 1.03 -7.51 -0.95
CA ILE A 255 0.11 -8.48 -1.54
C ILE A 255 -0.84 -7.79 -2.51
N ALA A 256 -1.55 -6.75 -2.08
CA ALA A 256 -2.49 -6.02 -2.90
C ALA A 256 -1.84 -5.42 -4.16
N TYR A 257 -0.68 -4.80 -4.00
CA TYR A 257 0.06 -4.20 -5.12
C TYR A 257 0.59 -5.26 -6.11
N GLN A 258 1.10 -6.39 -5.60
CA GLN A 258 1.53 -7.50 -6.44
C GLN A 258 0.37 -8.11 -7.23
N GLU A 259 -0.78 -8.29 -6.60
CA GLU A 259 -2.00 -8.80 -7.25
C GLU A 259 -2.43 -7.85 -8.37
N ALA A 260 -2.43 -6.54 -8.11
CA ALA A 260 -2.73 -5.53 -9.11
C ALA A 260 -1.78 -5.61 -10.32
N LEU A 261 -0.48 -5.71 -10.10
CA LEU A 261 0.51 -5.86 -11.17
C LEU A 261 0.35 -7.17 -11.97
N ASN A 262 0.01 -8.28 -11.30
CA ASN A 262 -0.29 -9.55 -11.97
C ASN A 262 -1.52 -9.44 -12.88
N GLU A 263 -2.60 -8.80 -12.41
CA GLU A 263 -3.82 -8.59 -13.18
C GLU A 263 -3.58 -7.71 -14.42
N ILE A 264 -2.69 -6.74 -14.32
CA ILE A 264 -2.28 -5.89 -15.45
C ILE A 264 -1.52 -6.70 -16.50
N GLY A 265 -0.76 -7.74 -16.11
CA GLY A 265 -0.06 -8.63 -17.02
C GLY A 265 1.44 -8.80 -16.76
N PHE A 266 1.96 -8.27 -15.64
CA PHE A 266 3.35 -8.50 -15.27
C PHE A 266 3.58 -9.92 -14.77
N SER A 267 4.68 -10.53 -15.21
CA SER A 267 5.11 -11.81 -14.65
C SER A 267 5.64 -11.64 -13.22
N SER A 268 5.56 -12.69 -12.40
CA SER A 268 6.16 -12.69 -11.05
C SER A 268 7.65 -12.34 -11.07
N ARG A 269 8.37 -12.66 -12.17
CA ARG A 269 9.78 -12.28 -12.36
C ARG A 269 9.95 -10.78 -12.55
N ASP A 270 9.07 -10.14 -13.32
CA ASP A 270 9.12 -8.69 -13.56
C ASP A 270 8.75 -7.93 -12.29
N ILE A 271 7.74 -8.39 -11.54
CA ILE A 271 7.36 -7.83 -10.24
C ILE A 271 8.52 -7.90 -9.25
N ALA A 272 9.19 -9.05 -9.17
CA ALA A 272 10.38 -9.20 -8.31
C ALA A 272 11.51 -8.23 -8.70
N LYS A 273 11.71 -7.98 -10.01
CA LYS A 273 12.68 -6.97 -10.48
C LYS A 273 12.28 -5.54 -10.12
N MET A 274 10.99 -5.20 -10.24
CA MET A 274 10.47 -3.87 -9.85
C MET A 274 10.69 -3.64 -8.36
N ALA A 275 10.35 -4.60 -7.52
CA ALA A 275 10.59 -4.53 -6.08
C ALA A 275 12.09 -4.37 -5.76
N ALA A 276 12.95 -5.20 -6.36
CA ALA A 276 14.40 -5.10 -6.16
C ALA A 276 14.98 -3.76 -6.62
N ALA A 277 14.53 -3.22 -7.75
CA ALA A 277 14.99 -1.93 -8.26
C ALA A 277 14.55 -0.75 -7.36
N ALA A 278 13.41 -0.85 -6.69
CA ALA A 278 12.95 0.13 -5.73
C ALA A 278 13.70 0.08 -4.39
N LEU A 279 14.26 -1.07 -4.02
CA LEU A 279 15.03 -1.28 -2.78
C LEU A 279 16.54 -1.01 -2.93
N ALA A 280 17.04 -0.85 -4.15
CA ALA A 280 18.48 -0.69 -4.45
C ALA A 280 18.97 0.77 -4.37
N ILE A 281 18.17 1.69 -3.79
CA ILE A 281 18.50 3.11 -3.66
C ILE A 281 19.04 3.41 -2.28
#